data_5f3185a02401d0b22e7cad66f114d0b9
#
_entry.id   5f3185a02401d0b22e7cad66f114d0b9
#
_cell.length_a   1.000
_cell.length_b   1.000
_cell.length_c   1.000
_cell.angle_alpha   90.00
_cell.angle_beta   90.00
_cell.angle_gamma   90.00
#
_symmetry.space_group_name_H-M   'P 1'
#
loop_
_entity.id
_entity.type
_entity.pdbx_description
1 polymer ?
#
loop_
_entity_poly.entity_id
_entity_poly.type
_entity_poly.pdbx_seq_one_letter_code
_entity_poly.pdbx_strand_id
1 'polypeptide(L)'
;MKEYFQSIVKELFKNIQSDEFLIINFDAEESSFVRLNKGKIRQPGSVKQISVSLSLSNREKRNLKSYIRLNGSLKRDLATLIRTLNYLRRELPDLPKDPYLLFSTSIKSTDVSSTQQVFDDRENLDYIFSKIKSLDLVGIYSSGYIYTGLANSLGQFNWHSDYSFSFDYSIYNESNNAIKLNYSSKNWSNDDFDLILEQGIKKLSILSKPLQTIQKGEYTVYLEPSALNEILDMMSWGGFSYKANKIGTSPLHLLNKGEKSLHQSVSIDENIKDGLSANFNSDGFIKPETINMISNGKFSESLTSPRSSLEYSVDHNASSTSEYPSSIDMSPGKIAEHEILSTINNGIYISNLWYLNFSDRNNGRMTGLTRFGCFVVEAGELVAPINTMRFDDSVYSMLGDNLIGLTEKRELLIDSGSYEERSTSSARLPGAVINNFKMTL
;
A
#
# COMPACT_ATOMS: atom_id res chain seq x y z
N MET A 1 19.85 13.86 -2.11
CA MET A 1 19.82 12.79 -1.09
C MET A 1 20.86 11.71 -1.31
N LYS A 2 21.03 11.16 -2.50
CA LYS A 2 21.97 10.07 -2.77
C LYS A 2 23.43 10.38 -2.37
N GLU A 3 23.96 11.52 -2.80
CA GLU A 3 25.34 11.94 -2.47
C GLU A 3 25.55 12.14 -0.95
N TYR A 4 24.51 12.62 -0.27
CA TYR A 4 24.53 12.75 1.18
C TYR A 4 24.63 11.37 1.84
N PHE A 5 23.84 10.38 1.39
CA PHE A 5 23.91 9.01 1.88
C PHE A 5 25.27 8.37 1.56
N GLN A 6 25.79 8.55 0.36
CA GLN A 6 27.14 8.07 -0.01
C GLN A 6 28.23 8.62 0.91
N SER A 7 28.12 9.90 1.28
CA SER A 7 29.06 10.53 2.20
C SER A 7 29.00 9.93 3.62
N ILE A 8 27.78 9.63 4.10
CA ILE A 8 27.59 8.93 5.39
C ILE A 8 28.21 7.55 5.35
N VAL A 9 27.92 6.77 4.32
CA VAL A 9 28.44 5.40 4.12
C VAL A 9 29.96 5.39 4.11
N LYS A 10 30.57 6.27 3.32
CA LYS A 10 32.03 6.38 3.21
C LYS A 10 32.71 6.65 4.55
N GLU A 11 32.14 7.53 5.37
CA GLU A 11 32.73 7.86 6.65
C GLU A 11 32.48 6.79 7.73
N LEU A 12 31.29 6.19 7.77
CA LEU A 12 30.99 5.13 8.72
C LEU A 12 31.83 3.87 8.48
N PHE A 13 32.02 3.47 7.21
CA PHE A 13 32.83 2.27 6.91
C PHE A 13 34.29 2.40 7.25
N LYS A 14 34.85 3.60 7.38
CA LYS A 14 36.23 3.79 7.92
C LYS A 14 36.34 3.41 9.40
N ASN A 15 35.21 3.32 10.11
CA ASN A 15 35.17 3.05 11.55
C ASN A 15 34.79 1.60 11.88
N ILE A 16 34.67 0.71 10.88
CA ILE A 16 34.29 -0.70 11.08
C ILE A 16 35.52 -1.52 11.48
N GLN A 17 35.35 -2.43 12.43
CA GLN A 17 36.38 -3.35 12.90
C GLN A 17 36.32 -4.68 12.11
N SER A 18 37.39 -5.47 12.15
CA SER A 18 37.55 -6.65 11.28
C SER A 18 36.56 -7.79 11.54
N ASP A 19 35.91 -7.82 12.70
CA ASP A 19 34.91 -8.83 13.10
C ASP A 19 33.47 -8.31 13.05
N GLU A 20 33.29 -7.05 12.62
CA GLU A 20 32.01 -6.38 12.53
C GLU A 20 31.47 -6.42 11.10
N PHE A 21 30.13 -6.52 11.02
CA PHE A 21 29.36 -6.31 9.81
C PHE A 21 28.30 -5.24 10.05
N LEU A 22 28.33 -4.17 9.29
CA LEU A 22 27.39 -3.05 9.40
C LEU A 22 26.49 -2.98 8.17
N ILE A 23 25.18 -2.93 8.40
CA ILE A 23 24.18 -2.51 7.42
C ILE A 23 23.68 -1.12 7.82
N ILE A 24 23.60 -0.23 6.83
CA ILE A 24 23.04 1.11 6.93
C ILE A 24 21.82 1.16 6.02
N ASN A 25 20.62 1.30 6.59
CA ASN A 25 19.43 1.63 5.83
C ASN A 25 19.16 3.13 5.95
N PHE A 26 18.74 3.72 4.85
CA PHE A 26 18.47 5.15 4.71
C PHE A 26 17.07 5.33 4.14
N ASP A 27 16.24 6.10 4.82
CA ASP A 27 14.91 6.48 4.39
C ASP A 27 14.78 8.00 4.48
N ALA A 28 14.23 8.62 3.43
CA ALA A 28 14.01 10.05 3.43
C ALA A 28 12.83 10.43 2.54
N GLU A 29 12.22 11.58 2.84
CA GLU A 29 11.25 12.21 1.98
C GLU A 29 11.52 13.70 1.80
N GLU A 30 11.18 14.21 0.63
CA GLU A 30 11.05 15.62 0.31
C GLU A 30 9.65 15.80 -0.29
N SER A 31 8.68 16.22 0.53
CA SER A 31 7.27 16.23 0.20
C SER A 31 6.63 17.59 0.42
N SER A 32 5.66 17.91 -0.44
CA SER A 32 4.73 19.04 -0.32
C SER A 32 3.36 18.53 0.07
N PHE A 33 2.68 19.26 0.95
CA PHE A 33 1.33 18.93 1.43
C PHE A 33 0.43 20.15 1.31
N VAL A 34 -0.77 19.96 0.80
CA VAL A 34 -1.81 20.99 0.81
C VAL A 34 -3.09 20.40 1.34
N ARG A 35 -3.48 20.81 2.56
CA ARG A 35 -4.78 20.50 3.12
C ARG A 35 -5.81 21.48 2.63
N LEU A 36 -6.93 20.97 2.17
CA LEU A 36 -8.06 21.71 1.64
C LEU A 36 -9.25 21.63 2.59
N ASN A 37 -10.02 22.71 2.67
CA ASN A 37 -11.31 22.74 3.33
C ASN A 37 -12.22 23.73 2.61
N LYS A 38 -13.43 23.31 2.26
CA LYS A 38 -14.39 24.09 1.47
C LYS A 38 -13.78 24.61 0.17
N GLY A 39 -13.06 23.74 -0.55
CA GLY A 39 -12.40 24.08 -1.80
C GLY A 39 -11.28 25.14 -1.69
N LYS A 40 -10.78 25.42 -0.49
CA LYS A 40 -9.74 26.42 -0.22
C LYS A 40 -8.55 25.80 0.52
N ILE A 41 -7.37 26.39 0.32
CA ILE A 41 -6.18 26.03 1.09
C ILE A 41 -6.44 26.35 2.57
N ARG A 42 -6.38 25.34 3.41
CA ARG A 42 -6.40 25.48 4.86
C ARG A 42 -4.98 25.53 5.43
N GLN A 43 -4.11 24.64 4.95
CA GLN A 43 -2.76 24.49 5.47
C GLN A 43 -1.85 23.95 4.35
N PRO A 44 -0.97 24.77 3.79
CA PRO A 44 0.15 24.29 2.99
C PRO A 44 1.31 23.93 3.89
N GLY A 45 2.16 23.03 3.44
CA GLY A 45 3.38 22.66 4.13
C GLY A 45 4.34 21.90 3.26
N SER A 46 5.60 21.88 3.67
CA SER A 46 6.63 21.00 3.09
C SER A 46 7.35 20.28 4.18
N VAL A 47 7.74 19.04 3.89
CA VAL A 47 8.46 18.18 4.82
C VAL A 47 9.75 17.72 4.14
N LYS A 48 10.84 17.85 4.86
CA LYS A 48 12.10 17.22 4.52
C LYS A 48 12.58 16.48 5.76
N GLN A 49 12.57 15.16 5.69
CA GLN A 49 12.99 14.33 6.81
C GLN A 49 13.89 13.21 6.34
N ILE A 50 14.80 12.80 7.21
CA ILE A 50 15.80 11.79 6.93
C ILE A 50 15.91 10.90 8.15
N SER A 51 15.84 9.60 7.95
CA SER A 51 16.12 8.60 8.97
C SER A 51 17.17 7.61 8.49
N VAL A 52 17.96 7.13 9.43
CA VAL A 52 18.98 6.09 9.20
C VAL A 52 18.81 5.01 10.25
N SER A 53 18.88 3.77 9.84
CA SER A 53 19.09 2.69 10.79
C SER A 53 20.48 2.09 10.63
N LEU A 54 21.18 1.90 11.75
CA LEU A 54 22.43 1.17 11.83
C LEU A 54 22.17 -0.20 12.42
N SER A 55 22.50 -1.26 11.69
CA SER A 55 22.41 -2.64 12.16
C SER A 55 23.82 -3.22 12.22
N LEU A 56 24.36 -3.36 13.42
CA LEU A 56 25.70 -3.91 13.67
C LEU A 56 25.61 -5.36 14.09
N SER A 57 26.34 -6.22 13.39
CA SER A 57 26.44 -7.65 13.68
C SER A 57 27.89 -8.07 13.87
N ASN A 58 28.10 -9.19 14.53
CA ASN A 58 29.41 -9.84 14.67
C ASN A 58 29.39 -11.30 14.17
N ARG A 59 30.56 -11.95 14.15
CA ARG A 59 30.71 -13.35 13.72
C ARG A 59 29.93 -14.35 14.55
N GLU A 60 29.58 -14.00 15.79
CA GLU A 60 28.80 -14.84 16.70
C GLU A 60 27.28 -14.76 16.44
N LYS A 61 26.85 -14.12 15.36
CA LYS A 61 25.43 -13.87 15.03
C LYS A 61 24.67 -13.08 16.11
N ARG A 62 25.36 -12.14 16.76
CA ARG A 62 24.69 -11.12 17.58
C ARG A 62 24.41 -9.92 16.70
N ASN A 63 23.26 -9.29 16.90
CA ASN A 63 22.84 -8.13 16.13
C ASN A 63 22.20 -7.10 17.05
N LEU A 64 22.52 -5.84 16.82
CA LEU A 64 21.85 -4.70 17.46
C LEU A 64 21.55 -3.63 16.42
N LYS A 65 20.31 -3.14 16.42
CA LYS A 65 19.84 -2.11 15.50
C LYS A 65 19.42 -0.85 16.25
N SER A 66 19.74 0.30 15.68
CA SER A 66 19.31 1.61 16.20
C SER A 66 18.76 2.46 15.06
N TYR A 67 17.69 3.21 15.33
CA TYR A 67 17.07 4.15 14.42
C TYR A 67 17.41 5.58 14.84
N ILE A 68 17.82 6.39 13.89
CA ILE A 68 18.29 7.76 14.13
C ILE A 68 17.62 8.70 13.14
N ARG A 69 16.94 9.73 13.63
CA ARG A 69 16.52 10.85 12.78
C ARG A 69 17.69 11.82 12.62
N LEU A 70 17.93 12.21 11.36
CA LEU A 70 19.00 13.12 10.98
C LEU A 70 18.43 14.50 10.67
N ASN A 71 19.29 15.53 10.73
CA ASN A 71 18.88 16.91 10.49
C ASN A 71 19.35 17.47 9.13
N GLY A 72 20.07 16.66 8.34
CA GLY A 72 20.60 17.04 7.03
C GLY A 72 21.96 17.77 7.07
N SER A 73 22.54 17.98 8.27
CA SER A 73 23.89 18.53 8.42
C SER A 73 24.91 17.39 8.50
N LEU A 74 25.60 17.11 7.40
CA LEU A 74 26.55 15.97 7.33
C LEU A 74 27.49 15.90 8.52
N LYS A 75 28.06 17.03 8.95
CA LYS A 75 29.01 17.08 10.08
C LYS A 75 28.36 16.65 11.41
N ARG A 76 27.17 17.17 11.71
CA ARG A 76 26.43 16.84 12.94
C ARG A 76 25.91 15.42 12.92
N ASP A 77 25.38 15.03 11.78
CA ASP A 77 24.78 13.71 11.59
C ASP A 77 25.83 12.62 11.65
N LEU A 78 27.02 12.80 11.05
CA LEU A 78 28.17 11.89 11.21
C LEU A 78 28.61 11.74 12.66
N ALA A 79 28.70 12.85 13.40
CA ALA A 79 29.06 12.78 14.82
C ALA A 79 28.03 11.96 15.63
N THR A 80 26.74 12.08 15.31
CA THR A 80 25.68 11.29 15.94
C THR A 80 25.77 9.81 15.55
N LEU A 81 25.92 9.52 14.26
CA LEU A 81 25.99 8.15 13.74
C LEU A 81 27.23 7.40 14.26
N ILE A 82 28.41 8.06 14.34
CA ILE A 82 29.61 7.45 14.91
C ILE A 82 29.42 7.16 16.41
N ARG A 83 28.78 8.05 17.14
CA ARG A 83 28.48 7.85 18.58
C ARG A 83 27.51 6.67 18.75
N THR A 84 26.48 6.57 17.87
CA THR A 84 25.56 5.45 17.87
C THR A 84 26.26 4.14 17.52
N LEU A 85 27.13 4.12 16.51
CA LEU A 85 27.92 2.94 16.17
C LEU A 85 28.77 2.45 17.35
N ASN A 86 29.43 3.37 18.08
CA ASN A 86 30.20 3.02 19.26
C ASN A 86 29.32 2.50 20.41
N TYR A 87 28.09 3.03 20.55
CA TYR A 87 27.11 2.49 21.48
C TYR A 87 26.72 1.06 21.12
N LEU A 88 26.33 0.80 19.86
CA LEU A 88 25.99 -0.54 19.37
C LEU A 88 27.13 -1.53 19.64
N ARG A 89 28.38 -1.13 19.37
CA ARG A 89 29.57 -1.95 19.56
C ARG A 89 29.76 -2.35 21.02
N ARG A 90 29.50 -1.44 21.96
CA ARG A 90 29.63 -1.69 23.39
C ARG A 90 28.60 -2.66 23.92
N GLU A 91 27.34 -2.53 23.45
CA GLU A 91 26.22 -3.34 23.92
C GLU A 91 26.13 -4.72 23.23
N LEU A 92 26.67 -4.84 22.01
CA LEU A 92 26.54 -6.05 21.18
C LEU A 92 27.03 -7.36 21.85
N PRO A 93 28.15 -7.37 22.64
CA PRO A 93 28.64 -8.58 23.28
C PRO A 93 27.68 -9.19 24.32
N ASP A 94 26.82 -8.37 24.93
CA ASP A 94 25.89 -8.80 25.99
C ASP A 94 24.57 -9.36 25.43
N LEU A 95 24.37 -9.28 24.12
CA LEU A 95 23.15 -9.77 23.48
C LEU A 95 23.20 -11.28 23.21
N PRO A 96 22.04 -11.98 23.22
CA PRO A 96 21.95 -13.36 22.81
C PRO A 96 22.30 -13.52 21.31
N LYS A 97 22.81 -14.70 20.97
CA LYS A 97 23.01 -15.09 19.56
C LYS A 97 21.65 -15.29 18.89
N ASP A 98 21.47 -14.77 17.69
CA ASP A 98 20.28 -15.00 16.86
C ASP A 98 20.59 -16.06 15.79
N PRO A 99 20.12 -17.32 15.96
CA PRO A 99 20.39 -18.38 15.00
C PRO A 99 19.77 -18.12 13.62
N TYR A 100 18.75 -17.27 13.56
CA TYR A 100 18.01 -16.93 12.34
C TYR A 100 18.45 -15.59 11.72
N LEU A 101 19.55 -15.00 12.20
CA LEU A 101 20.13 -13.81 11.59
C LEU A 101 20.66 -14.16 10.20
N LEU A 102 20.13 -13.48 9.20
CA LEU A 102 20.52 -13.62 7.81
C LEU A 102 20.51 -12.25 7.13
N PHE A 103 21.61 -11.93 6.47
CA PHE A 103 21.76 -10.74 5.63
C PHE A 103 22.54 -11.11 4.35
N SER A 104 22.39 -10.30 3.33
CA SER A 104 23.08 -10.56 2.05
C SER A 104 24.60 -10.37 2.19
N THR A 105 25.34 -11.41 1.81
CA THR A 105 26.79 -11.35 1.64
C THR A 105 27.19 -11.21 0.16
N SER A 106 26.22 -11.26 -0.75
CA SER A 106 26.42 -11.05 -2.18
C SER A 106 26.36 -9.56 -2.48
N ILE A 107 27.42 -9.02 -3.09
CA ILE A 107 27.47 -7.59 -3.46
C ILE A 107 26.63 -7.39 -4.74
N LYS A 108 25.33 -7.16 -4.56
CA LYS A 108 24.41 -6.84 -5.64
C LYS A 108 23.90 -5.42 -5.46
N SER A 109 24.62 -4.46 -6.02
CA SER A 109 24.21 -3.04 -5.97
C SER A 109 23.19 -2.73 -7.04
N THR A 110 22.19 -1.91 -6.69
CA THR A 110 21.16 -1.42 -7.61
C THR A 110 21.04 0.10 -7.50
N ASP A 111 20.65 0.74 -8.58
CA ASP A 111 20.42 2.18 -8.65
C ASP A 111 19.17 2.44 -9.50
N VAL A 112 18.06 2.60 -8.81
CA VAL A 112 16.77 2.91 -9.42
C VAL A 112 16.39 4.31 -9.01
N SER A 113 16.53 5.24 -9.92
CA SER A 113 16.12 6.63 -9.71
C SER A 113 15.02 6.97 -10.69
N SER A 114 13.92 7.52 -10.19
CA SER A 114 12.87 8.05 -11.05
C SER A 114 13.48 9.11 -11.97
N THR A 115 13.39 8.88 -13.27
CA THR A 115 13.78 9.84 -14.31
C THR A 115 12.61 10.72 -14.75
N GLN A 116 11.47 10.59 -14.08
CA GLN A 116 10.27 11.31 -14.44
C GLN A 116 10.47 12.82 -14.24
N GLN A 117 9.89 13.57 -15.17
CA GLN A 117 9.86 15.01 -15.10
C GLN A 117 9.16 15.41 -13.80
N VAL A 118 9.84 16.14 -12.94
CA VAL A 118 9.23 16.73 -11.74
C VAL A 118 8.10 17.63 -12.21
N PHE A 119 6.87 17.25 -11.90
CA PHE A 119 5.72 18.11 -12.19
C PHE A 119 5.83 19.38 -11.33
N ASP A 120 5.46 20.50 -11.91
CA ASP A 120 5.27 21.69 -11.11
C ASP A 120 4.00 21.52 -10.28
N ASP A 121 4.16 21.12 -9.02
CA ASP A 121 3.03 20.99 -8.07
C ASP A 121 2.16 22.26 -8.05
N ARG A 122 2.71 23.41 -8.38
CA ARG A 122 1.98 24.66 -8.46
C ARG A 122 1.00 24.65 -9.62
N GLU A 123 1.42 24.19 -10.81
CA GLU A 123 0.54 24.09 -11.97
C GLU A 123 -0.61 23.12 -11.70
N ASN A 124 -0.32 21.96 -11.10
CA ASN A 124 -1.32 20.97 -10.72
C ASN A 124 -2.32 21.55 -9.72
N LEU A 125 -1.82 22.23 -8.69
CA LEU A 125 -2.67 22.86 -7.67
C LEU A 125 -3.52 23.98 -8.25
N ASP A 126 -2.96 24.84 -9.12
CA ASP A 126 -3.71 25.89 -9.81
C ASP A 126 -4.82 25.30 -10.69
N TYR A 127 -4.53 24.18 -11.36
CA TYR A 127 -5.54 23.43 -12.12
C TYR A 127 -6.64 22.89 -11.22
N ILE A 128 -6.29 22.18 -10.13
CA ILE A 128 -7.25 21.68 -9.13
C ILE A 128 -8.13 22.84 -8.65
N PHE A 129 -7.53 23.96 -8.22
CA PHE A 129 -8.29 25.11 -7.72
C PHE A 129 -9.20 25.72 -8.75
N SER A 130 -8.84 25.70 -10.03
CA SER A 130 -9.72 26.18 -11.10
C SER A 130 -11.04 25.39 -11.19
N LYS A 131 -11.00 24.11 -10.86
CA LYS A 131 -12.14 23.17 -10.97
C LYS A 131 -13.01 23.07 -9.71
N ILE A 132 -12.41 23.26 -8.53
CA ILE A 132 -13.09 22.97 -7.26
C ILE A 132 -13.69 24.20 -6.55
N LYS A 133 -13.59 25.39 -7.13
CA LYS A 133 -13.99 26.67 -6.49
C LYS A 133 -15.39 26.71 -5.91
N SER A 134 -16.34 25.98 -6.52
CA SER A 134 -17.75 25.95 -6.11
C SER A 134 -18.11 24.71 -5.26
N LEU A 135 -17.14 23.85 -4.95
CA LEU A 135 -17.37 22.60 -4.26
C LEU A 135 -17.05 22.74 -2.76
N ASP A 136 -17.89 22.15 -1.91
CA ASP A 136 -17.52 21.90 -0.52
C ASP A 136 -16.61 20.65 -0.50
N LEU A 137 -15.32 20.90 -0.70
CA LEU A 137 -14.29 19.89 -0.80
C LEU A 137 -13.36 19.94 0.41
N VAL A 138 -13.16 18.79 1.02
CA VAL A 138 -12.17 18.56 2.08
C VAL A 138 -11.20 17.47 1.59
N GLY A 139 -9.90 17.71 1.72
CA GLY A 139 -8.92 16.72 1.27
C GLY A 139 -7.48 17.10 1.57
N ILE A 140 -6.60 16.22 1.16
CA ILE A 140 -5.15 16.43 1.22
C ILE A 140 -4.53 16.05 -0.12
N TYR A 141 -3.82 16.99 -0.72
CA TYR A 141 -2.89 16.75 -1.81
C TYR A 141 -1.50 16.60 -1.22
N SER A 142 -0.80 15.54 -1.58
CA SER A 142 0.59 15.29 -1.18
C SER A 142 1.39 14.83 -2.38
N SER A 143 2.61 15.35 -2.53
CA SER A 143 3.50 15.03 -3.65
C SER A 143 4.95 15.11 -3.22
N GLY A 144 5.83 14.46 -3.94
CA GLY A 144 7.28 14.60 -3.72
C GLY A 144 8.04 13.29 -3.84
N TYR A 145 9.33 13.39 -3.59
CA TYR A 145 10.22 12.24 -3.62
C TYR A 145 10.25 11.48 -2.31
N ILE A 146 10.25 10.16 -2.43
CA ILE A 146 10.62 9.23 -1.36
C ILE A 146 11.91 8.53 -1.78
N TYR A 147 12.83 8.41 -0.83
CA TYR A 147 14.16 7.86 -1.05
C TYR A 147 14.40 6.68 -0.12
N THR A 148 14.87 5.59 -0.65
CA THR A 148 15.32 4.42 0.13
C THR A 148 16.72 4.03 -0.30
N GLY A 149 17.61 3.85 0.68
CA GLY A 149 18.98 3.44 0.43
C GLY A 149 19.42 2.32 1.34
N LEU A 150 20.33 1.49 0.88
CA LEU A 150 21.02 0.50 1.69
C LEU A 150 22.49 0.47 1.33
N ALA A 151 23.35 0.36 2.34
CA ALA A 151 24.73 0.03 2.15
C ALA A 151 25.20 -0.96 3.22
N ASN A 152 26.11 -1.85 2.87
CA ASN A 152 26.74 -2.73 3.84
C ASN A 152 28.27 -2.68 3.78
N SER A 153 28.92 -3.09 4.86
CA SER A 153 30.38 -3.03 4.99
C SER A 153 31.15 -3.98 4.05
N LEU A 154 30.44 -4.82 3.27
CA LEU A 154 31.06 -5.63 2.20
C LEU A 154 31.17 -4.89 0.87
N GLY A 155 30.61 -3.67 0.76
CA GLY A 155 30.69 -2.83 -0.42
C GLY A 155 29.41 -2.80 -1.27
N GLN A 156 28.34 -3.41 -0.82
CA GLN A 156 27.03 -3.26 -1.46
C GLN A 156 26.46 -1.87 -1.25
N PHE A 157 25.86 -1.30 -2.29
CA PHE A 157 25.16 -0.03 -2.26
C PHE A 157 23.91 -0.11 -3.13
N ASN A 158 22.75 0.06 -2.53
CA ASN A 158 21.46 0.08 -3.21
C ASN A 158 20.79 1.43 -3.00
N TRP A 159 20.20 1.93 -4.07
CA TRP A 159 19.48 3.20 -4.08
C TRP A 159 18.18 3.08 -4.84
N HIS A 160 17.13 3.61 -4.27
CA HIS A 160 15.83 3.78 -4.90
C HIS A 160 15.29 5.17 -4.60
N SER A 161 14.75 5.84 -5.61
CA SER A 161 13.99 7.08 -5.44
C SER A 161 12.82 7.10 -6.40
N ASP A 162 11.66 7.45 -5.88
CA ASP A 162 10.45 7.58 -6.69
C ASP A 162 9.71 8.86 -6.35
N TYR A 163 9.10 9.48 -7.38
CA TYR A 163 8.22 10.62 -7.26
C TYR A 163 6.79 10.15 -7.45
N SER A 164 5.92 10.54 -6.54
CA SER A 164 4.49 10.26 -6.65
C SER A 164 3.67 11.37 -6.03
N PHE A 165 2.41 11.43 -6.42
CA PHE A 165 1.42 12.25 -5.74
C PHE A 165 0.20 11.41 -5.35
N SER A 166 -0.52 11.89 -4.35
CA SER A 166 -1.82 11.40 -3.93
C SER A 166 -2.72 12.58 -3.59
N PHE A 167 -3.91 12.60 -4.16
CA PHE A 167 -4.97 13.53 -3.80
C PHE A 167 -6.16 12.73 -3.28
N ASP A 168 -6.27 12.64 -1.96
CA ASP A 168 -7.38 12.00 -1.24
C ASP A 168 -8.33 13.09 -0.79
N TYR A 169 -9.58 13.06 -1.27
CA TYR A 169 -10.53 14.12 -0.99
C TYR A 169 -11.97 13.62 -0.97
N SER A 170 -12.81 14.39 -0.30
CA SER A 170 -14.26 14.19 -0.27
C SER A 170 -14.97 15.47 -0.70
N ILE A 171 -16.01 15.32 -1.51
CA ILE A 171 -16.92 16.40 -1.89
C ILE A 171 -18.25 16.21 -1.17
N TYR A 172 -18.76 17.28 -0.59
CA TYR A 172 -19.94 17.28 0.26
C TYR A 172 -21.14 17.94 -0.42
N ASN A 173 -22.33 17.45 -0.14
CA ASN A 173 -23.58 18.13 -0.46
C ASN A 173 -24.08 18.96 0.74
N GLU A 174 -25.17 19.73 0.55
CA GLU A 174 -25.77 20.55 1.59
C GLU A 174 -26.25 19.78 2.84
N SER A 175 -26.50 18.48 2.69
CA SER A 175 -26.92 17.58 3.78
C SER A 175 -25.75 16.93 4.52
N ASN A 176 -24.51 17.37 4.31
CA ASN A 176 -23.29 16.79 4.86
C ASN A 176 -23.02 15.32 4.45
N ASN A 177 -23.63 14.84 3.38
CA ASN A 177 -23.26 13.57 2.80
C ASN A 177 -22.09 13.77 1.83
N ALA A 178 -21.20 12.79 1.72
CA ALA A 178 -19.97 12.93 0.96
C ALA A 178 -19.73 11.78 -0.03
N ILE A 179 -19.10 12.11 -1.15
CA ILE A 179 -18.42 11.18 -2.04
C ILE A 179 -16.92 11.30 -1.75
N LYS A 180 -16.27 10.18 -1.47
CA LYS A 180 -14.82 10.10 -1.35
C LYS A 180 -14.20 9.72 -2.68
N LEU A 181 -13.15 10.43 -3.06
CA LEU A 181 -12.41 10.24 -4.30
C LEU A 181 -10.90 10.18 -4.00
N ASN A 182 -10.19 9.43 -4.81
CA ASN A 182 -8.74 9.37 -4.78
C ASN A 182 -8.20 9.56 -6.20
N TYR A 183 -7.16 10.36 -6.34
CA TYR A 183 -6.36 10.42 -7.55
C TYR A 183 -4.89 10.31 -7.17
N SER A 184 -4.28 9.19 -7.49
CA SER A 184 -2.88 8.91 -7.18
C SER A 184 -2.15 8.40 -8.41
N SER A 185 -0.95 8.93 -8.66
CA SER A 185 -0.14 8.50 -9.81
C SER A 185 1.33 8.93 -9.63
N LYS A 186 2.17 8.43 -10.53
CA LYS A 186 3.51 8.96 -10.78
C LYS A 186 3.50 10.17 -11.72
N ASN A 187 2.45 10.30 -12.54
CA ASN A 187 2.28 11.35 -13.54
C ASN A 187 0.93 12.01 -13.40
N TRP A 188 0.91 13.35 -13.41
CA TRP A 188 -0.33 14.12 -13.42
C TRP A 188 -0.95 14.16 -14.83
N SER A 189 -2.27 13.99 -14.89
CA SER A 189 -3.09 14.17 -16.10
C SER A 189 -4.33 14.99 -15.73
N ASN A 190 -4.51 16.11 -16.42
CA ASN A 190 -5.71 16.94 -16.25
C ASN A 190 -6.96 16.20 -16.66
N ASP A 191 -6.89 15.41 -17.74
CA ASP A 191 -8.03 14.64 -18.25
C ASP A 191 -8.48 13.56 -17.26
N ASP A 192 -7.52 12.85 -16.64
CA ASP A 192 -7.84 11.86 -15.62
C ASP A 192 -8.46 12.51 -14.38
N PHE A 193 -7.91 13.63 -13.94
CA PHE A 193 -8.48 14.39 -12.81
C PHE A 193 -9.89 14.88 -13.11
N ASP A 194 -10.13 15.46 -14.28
CA ASP A 194 -11.45 15.94 -14.72
C ASP A 194 -12.46 14.77 -14.75
N LEU A 195 -12.08 13.62 -15.31
CA LEU A 195 -12.94 12.45 -15.38
C LEU A 195 -13.35 11.97 -13.97
N ILE A 196 -12.38 11.86 -13.04
CA ILE A 196 -12.63 11.43 -11.66
C ILE A 196 -13.56 12.44 -10.95
N LEU A 197 -13.29 13.73 -11.10
CA LEU A 197 -14.09 14.79 -10.48
C LEU A 197 -15.51 14.84 -11.03
N GLU A 198 -15.69 14.73 -12.36
CA GLU A 198 -17.01 14.69 -12.99
C GLU A 198 -17.84 13.50 -12.56
N GLN A 199 -17.24 12.31 -12.48
CA GLN A 199 -17.90 11.12 -11.94
C GLN A 199 -18.31 11.31 -10.48
N GLY A 200 -17.44 11.92 -9.67
CA GLY A 200 -17.74 12.25 -8.29
C GLY A 200 -18.92 13.23 -8.15
N ILE A 201 -18.97 14.28 -8.98
CA ILE A 201 -20.06 15.26 -8.99
C ILE A 201 -21.39 14.60 -9.42
N LYS A 202 -21.38 13.72 -10.41
CA LYS A 202 -22.57 12.93 -10.80
C LYS A 202 -23.07 12.07 -9.64
N LYS A 203 -22.18 11.34 -8.96
CA LYS A 203 -22.53 10.55 -7.76
C LYS A 203 -23.06 11.44 -6.63
N LEU A 204 -22.47 12.64 -6.41
CA LEU A 204 -22.92 13.59 -5.40
C LEU A 204 -24.35 14.06 -5.66
N SER A 205 -24.74 14.26 -6.91
CA SER A 205 -26.13 14.62 -7.26
C SER A 205 -27.13 13.50 -6.90
N ILE A 206 -26.74 12.25 -7.07
CA ILE A 206 -27.57 11.10 -6.69
C ILE A 206 -27.63 10.97 -5.17
N LEU A 207 -26.52 11.21 -4.48
CA LEU A 207 -26.43 11.19 -3.02
C LEU A 207 -27.35 12.23 -2.35
N SER A 208 -27.78 13.25 -3.09
CA SER A 208 -28.74 14.25 -2.64
C SER A 208 -30.22 13.83 -2.77
N LYS A 209 -30.49 12.69 -3.42
CA LYS A 209 -31.83 12.13 -3.48
C LYS A 209 -32.27 11.52 -2.14
N PRO A 210 -33.58 11.27 -1.91
CA PRO A 210 -34.05 10.57 -0.73
C PRO A 210 -33.36 9.23 -0.54
N LEU A 211 -32.94 8.94 0.69
CA LEU A 211 -32.30 7.70 1.06
C LEU A 211 -33.24 6.53 0.93
N GLN A 212 -32.82 5.47 0.30
CA GLN A 212 -33.53 4.19 0.22
C GLN A 212 -32.97 3.23 1.28
N THR A 213 -33.81 2.85 2.24
CA THR A 213 -33.42 1.87 3.26
C THR A 213 -33.45 0.47 2.65
N ILE A 214 -32.31 -0.16 2.57
CA ILE A 214 -32.21 -1.58 2.20
C ILE A 214 -32.19 -2.45 3.47
N GLN A 215 -32.69 -3.68 3.33
CA GLN A 215 -32.77 -4.65 4.41
C GLN A 215 -31.55 -5.58 4.40
N LYS A 216 -31.35 -6.33 5.50
CA LYS A 216 -30.41 -7.45 5.50
C LYS A 216 -30.79 -8.47 4.42
N GLY A 217 -29.80 -9.01 3.75
CA GLY A 217 -30.01 -9.96 2.64
C GLY A 217 -28.75 -10.15 1.81
N GLU A 218 -28.93 -10.85 0.71
CA GLU A 218 -27.87 -11.08 -0.28
C GLU A 218 -28.16 -10.23 -1.52
N TYR A 219 -27.11 -9.53 -1.99
CA TYR A 219 -27.25 -8.59 -3.10
C TYR A 219 -26.14 -8.81 -4.13
N THR A 220 -26.45 -8.56 -5.39
CA THR A 220 -25.41 -8.32 -6.37
C THR A 220 -24.79 -6.95 -6.10
N VAL A 221 -23.47 -6.89 -5.93
CA VAL A 221 -22.78 -5.63 -5.65
C VAL A 221 -21.66 -5.38 -6.64
N TYR A 222 -21.36 -4.12 -6.88
CA TYR A 222 -20.09 -3.69 -7.42
C TYR A 222 -19.27 -3.04 -6.30
N LEU A 223 -18.04 -3.48 -6.15
CA LEU A 223 -17.03 -2.83 -5.31
C LEU A 223 -16.11 -2.01 -6.20
N GLU A 224 -16.04 -0.70 -5.95
CA GLU A 224 -14.98 0.13 -6.55
C GLU A 224 -13.59 -0.37 -6.12
N PRO A 225 -12.53 -0.04 -6.86
CA PRO A 225 -11.15 -0.38 -6.48
C PRO A 225 -10.81 -0.01 -5.04
N SER A 226 -11.27 1.14 -4.55
CA SER A 226 -11.07 1.58 -3.15
C SER A 226 -11.77 0.67 -2.14
N ALA A 227 -12.97 0.16 -2.45
CA ALA A 227 -13.65 -0.80 -1.59
C ALA A 227 -13.00 -2.18 -1.61
N LEU A 228 -12.55 -2.62 -2.79
CA LEU A 228 -11.82 -3.88 -2.94
C LEU A 228 -10.47 -3.83 -2.22
N ASN A 229 -9.81 -2.67 -2.19
CA ASN A 229 -8.53 -2.49 -1.48
C ASN A 229 -8.66 -2.79 0.02
N GLU A 230 -9.74 -2.39 0.67
CA GLU A 230 -9.97 -2.69 2.09
C GLU A 230 -10.04 -4.21 2.34
N ILE A 231 -10.63 -4.97 1.41
CA ILE A 231 -10.67 -6.44 1.48
C ILE A 231 -9.27 -7.03 1.29
N LEU A 232 -8.50 -6.52 0.31
CA LEU A 232 -7.14 -6.99 0.06
C LEU A 232 -6.18 -6.64 1.19
N ASP A 233 -6.34 -5.50 1.84
CA ASP A 233 -5.58 -5.14 3.04
C ASP A 233 -5.83 -6.14 4.17
N MET A 234 -7.08 -6.52 4.39
CA MET A 234 -7.41 -7.57 5.35
C MET A 234 -6.79 -8.92 4.97
N MET A 235 -6.84 -9.31 3.68
CA MET A 235 -6.18 -10.52 3.19
C MET A 235 -4.67 -10.44 3.41
N SER A 236 -4.07 -9.28 3.18
CA SER A 236 -2.63 -9.04 3.29
C SER A 236 -2.13 -9.15 4.73
N TRP A 237 -2.99 -8.98 5.71
CA TRP A 237 -2.63 -9.10 7.12
C TRP A 237 -2.32 -10.56 7.51
N GLY A 238 -1.17 -11.02 7.05
CA GLY A 238 -0.63 -12.37 7.23
C GLY A 238 -1.14 -13.41 6.23
N GLY A 239 -2.01 -13.05 5.29
CA GLY A 239 -2.54 -14.00 4.30
C GLY A 239 -1.47 -14.56 3.37
N PHE A 240 -0.59 -13.70 2.94
CA PHE A 240 0.50 -14.06 2.03
C PHE A 240 1.80 -14.46 2.75
N SER A 241 1.87 -14.31 4.07
CA SER A 241 3.06 -14.64 4.86
C SER A 241 3.31 -16.14 4.91
N TYR A 242 4.54 -16.56 4.57
CA TYR A 242 4.97 -17.95 4.75
C TYR A 242 4.87 -18.38 6.21
N LYS A 243 5.39 -17.57 7.13
CA LYS A 243 5.33 -17.83 8.57
C LYS A 243 3.91 -18.00 9.07
N ALA A 244 3.01 -17.07 8.72
CA ALA A 244 1.61 -17.14 9.17
C ALA A 244 0.89 -18.36 8.61
N ASN A 245 1.16 -18.75 7.36
CA ASN A 245 0.64 -20.00 6.77
C ASN A 245 1.19 -21.23 7.49
N LYS A 246 2.48 -21.25 7.79
CA LYS A 246 3.15 -22.38 8.45
C LYS A 246 2.62 -22.65 9.87
N ILE A 247 2.36 -21.57 10.63
CA ILE A 247 1.83 -21.69 12.01
C ILE A 247 0.29 -21.70 12.07
N GLY A 248 -0.40 -21.67 10.92
CA GLY A 248 -1.86 -21.81 10.84
C GLY A 248 -2.65 -20.57 11.27
N THR A 249 -2.05 -19.36 11.22
CA THR A 249 -2.71 -18.09 11.58
C THR A 249 -3.09 -17.24 10.36
N SER A 250 -2.75 -17.70 9.15
CA SER A 250 -3.08 -17.02 7.91
C SER A 250 -4.58 -17.08 7.61
N PRO A 251 -5.24 -15.98 7.25
CA PRO A 251 -6.62 -16.01 6.78
C PRO A 251 -6.79 -16.73 5.43
N LEU A 252 -5.70 -16.98 4.71
CA LEU A 252 -5.69 -17.68 3.43
C LEU A 252 -5.16 -19.14 3.55
N HIS A 253 -5.10 -19.70 4.75
CA HIS A 253 -4.53 -21.03 4.93
C HIS A 253 -5.31 -22.13 4.19
N LEU A 254 -6.64 -22.01 4.05
CA LEU A 254 -7.45 -22.94 3.26
C LEU A 254 -7.14 -22.88 1.77
N LEU A 255 -6.84 -21.65 1.26
CA LEU A 255 -6.38 -21.44 -0.11
C LEU A 255 -4.99 -22.07 -0.31
N ASN A 256 -4.08 -21.84 0.64
CA ASN A 256 -2.72 -22.40 0.60
C ASN A 256 -2.72 -23.93 0.63
N LYS A 257 -3.63 -24.55 1.39
CA LYS A 257 -3.79 -26.01 1.41
C LYS A 257 -4.51 -26.59 0.18
N GLY A 258 -5.06 -25.73 -0.69
CA GLY A 258 -5.88 -26.17 -1.82
C GLY A 258 -7.27 -26.70 -1.43
N GLU A 259 -7.71 -26.46 -0.20
CA GLU A 259 -9.05 -26.85 0.29
C GLU A 259 -10.14 -25.88 -0.20
N LYS A 260 -9.74 -24.65 -0.54
CA LYS A 260 -10.55 -23.61 -1.16
C LYS A 260 -9.82 -23.01 -2.35
N SER A 261 -10.58 -22.40 -3.24
CA SER A 261 -10.06 -21.59 -4.36
C SER A 261 -10.79 -20.27 -4.45
N LEU A 262 -10.17 -19.29 -5.09
CA LEU A 262 -10.84 -18.10 -5.60
C LEU A 262 -11.29 -18.36 -7.03
N HIS A 263 -12.02 -17.40 -7.62
CA HIS A 263 -12.42 -17.46 -9.01
C HIS A 263 -11.17 -17.44 -9.93
N GLN A 264 -11.23 -18.15 -11.05
CA GLN A 264 -10.10 -18.27 -11.98
C GLN A 264 -9.60 -16.94 -12.57
N SER A 265 -10.40 -15.87 -12.56
CA SER A 265 -9.97 -14.54 -13.00
C SER A 265 -9.14 -13.79 -11.95
N VAL A 266 -9.03 -14.32 -10.72
CA VAL A 266 -8.28 -13.68 -9.64
C VAL A 266 -6.82 -14.11 -9.71
N SER A 267 -5.95 -13.16 -10.05
CA SER A 267 -4.50 -13.29 -9.91
C SER A 267 -3.98 -12.05 -9.20
N ILE A 268 -3.13 -12.26 -8.20
CA ILE A 268 -2.60 -11.19 -7.33
C ILE A 268 -1.10 -11.39 -7.18
N ASP A 269 -0.36 -10.35 -7.50
CA ASP A 269 1.09 -10.31 -7.46
C ASP A 269 1.59 -9.27 -6.45
N GLU A 270 2.75 -9.50 -5.88
CA GLU A 270 3.64 -8.47 -5.38
C GLU A 270 4.47 -7.99 -6.57
N ASN A 271 4.14 -6.85 -7.16
CA ASN A 271 4.77 -6.32 -8.37
C ASN A 271 5.74 -5.19 -8.02
N ILE A 272 6.99 -5.55 -7.79
CA ILE A 272 8.07 -4.60 -7.45
C ILE A 272 8.47 -3.76 -8.66
N LYS A 273 8.42 -4.33 -9.86
CA LYS A 273 8.84 -3.67 -11.09
C LYS A 273 8.04 -2.41 -11.41
N ASP A 274 6.70 -2.51 -11.32
CA ASP A 274 5.79 -1.43 -11.68
C ASP A 274 5.27 -0.66 -10.45
N GLY A 275 5.60 -1.14 -9.25
CA GLY A 275 5.23 -0.53 -7.98
C GLY A 275 6.05 0.72 -7.64
N LEU A 276 5.91 1.18 -6.41
CA LEU A 276 6.63 2.34 -5.87
C LEU A 276 7.74 1.92 -4.90
N SER A 277 7.75 0.66 -4.47
CA SER A 277 8.64 0.17 -3.42
C SER A 277 10.04 -0.17 -3.96
N ALA A 278 11.04 -0.05 -3.09
CA ALA A 278 12.41 -0.41 -3.44
C ALA A 278 12.54 -1.91 -3.80
N ASN A 279 13.39 -2.21 -4.78
CA ASN A 279 13.69 -3.56 -5.24
C ASN A 279 14.70 -4.32 -4.36
N PHE A 280 14.88 -3.90 -3.13
CA PHE A 280 15.72 -4.56 -2.12
C PHE A 280 15.06 -4.46 -0.75
N ASN A 281 15.42 -5.37 0.15
CA ASN A 281 14.96 -5.33 1.52
C ASN A 281 16.03 -4.76 2.46
N SER A 282 15.68 -4.57 3.74
CA SER A 282 16.56 -3.98 4.76
C SER A 282 17.78 -4.84 5.13
N ASP A 283 17.84 -6.09 4.67
CA ASP A 283 18.94 -7.02 4.92
C ASP A 283 19.86 -7.18 3.71
N GLY A 284 19.64 -6.40 2.63
CA GLY A 284 20.47 -6.32 1.43
C GLY A 284 20.13 -7.35 0.34
N PHE A 285 19.04 -8.09 0.47
CA PHE A 285 18.60 -9.00 -0.58
C PHE A 285 17.80 -8.26 -1.64
N ILE A 286 18.10 -8.58 -2.92
CA ILE A 286 17.35 -8.04 -4.05
C ILE A 286 16.06 -8.83 -4.22
N LYS A 287 14.94 -8.12 -4.26
CA LYS A 287 13.62 -8.70 -4.52
C LYS A 287 13.49 -9.10 -6.00
N PRO A 288 12.77 -10.17 -6.32
CA PRO A 288 12.37 -10.45 -7.69
C PRO A 288 11.48 -9.33 -8.25
N GLU A 289 11.40 -9.18 -9.56
CA GLU A 289 10.54 -8.17 -10.20
C GLU A 289 9.06 -8.38 -9.84
N THR A 290 8.64 -9.65 -9.72
CA THR A 290 7.27 -10.04 -9.39
C THR A 290 7.28 -11.32 -8.57
N ILE A 291 6.39 -11.40 -7.57
CA ILE A 291 6.10 -12.62 -6.81
C ILE A 291 4.62 -12.95 -7.03
N ASN A 292 4.35 -14.09 -7.67
CA ASN A 292 2.98 -14.50 -7.96
C ASN A 292 2.33 -15.13 -6.71
N MET A 293 1.60 -14.35 -5.93
CA MET A 293 0.98 -14.79 -4.68
C MET A 293 -0.25 -15.66 -4.92
N ILE A 294 -1.12 -15.23 -5.85
CA ILE A 294 -2.30 -15.98 -6.30
C ILE A 294 -2.28 -16.00 -7.83
N SER A 295 -2.41 -17.20 -8.41
CA SER A 295 -2.49 -17.39 -9.84
C SER A 295 -3.75 -18.16 -10.22
N ASN A 296 -4.60 -17.53 -11.04
CA ASN A 296 -5.84 -18.14 -11.52
C ASN A 296 -6.70 -18.73 -10.38
N GLY A 297 -6.85 -17.96 -9.29
CA GLY A 297 -7.64 -18.32 -8.14
C GLY A 297 -7.00 -19.34 -7.17
N LYS A 298 -5.75 -19.71 -7.41
CA LYS A 298 -5.02 -20.68 -6.56
C LYS A 298 -3.84 -19.99 -5.88
N PHE A 299 -3.56 -20.38 -4.64
CA PHE A 299 -2.35 -19.95 -3.95
C PHE A 299 -1.12 -20.45 -4.72
N SER A 300 -0.17 -19.57 -4.98
CA SER A 300 1.01 -19.89 -5.78
C SER A 300 2.27 -19.78 -4.95
N GLU A 301 2.59 -18.59 -4.42
CA GLU A 301 3.80 -18.35 -3.67
C GLU A 301 3.55 -17.49 -2.44
N SER A 302 4.21 -17.82 -1.33
CA SER A 302 4.19 -16.99 -0.12
C SER A 302 5.26 -15.92 -0.18
N LEU A 303 5.00 -14.80 0.46
CA LEU A 303 6.05 -13.86 0.84
C LEU A 303 6.90 -14.51 1.94
N THR A 304 8.19 -14.73 1.65
CA THR A 304 9.10 -15.43 2.55
C THR A 304 10.30 -14.54 2.85
N SER A 305 10.43 -14.16 4.11
CA SER A 305 11.55 -13.35 4.58
C SER A 305 12.84 -14.18 4.72
N PRO A 306 14.02 -13.55 4.68
CA PRO A 306 15.29 -14.22 4.96
C PRO A 306 15.30 -14.93 6.32
N ARG A 307 14.64 -14.31 7.34
CA ARG A 307 14.51 -14.93 8.66
C ARG A 307 13.69 -16.21 8.62
N SER A 308 12.52 -16.17 7.98
CA SER A 308 11.64 -17.34 7.85
C SER A 308 12.31 -18.45 7.04
N SER A 309 13.15 -18.10 6.06
CA SER A 309 13.89 -19.11 5.30
C SER A 309 14.82 -19.96 6.16
N LEU A 310 15.51 -19.35 7.12
CA LEU A 310 16.35 -20.08 8.08
C LEU A 310 15.51 -20.81 9.14
N GLU A 311 14.44 -20.18 9.64
CA GLU A 311 13.57 -20.75 10.68
C GLU A 311 12.88 -22.03 10.20
N TYR A 312 12.49 -22.07 8.93
CA TYR A 312 11.72 -23.19 8.35
C TYR A 312 12.46 -23.99 7.28
N SER A 313 13.73 -23.68 7.01
CA SER A 313 14.58 -24.36 6.01
C SER A 313 13.96 -24.36 4.61
N VAL A 314 13.57 -23.18 4.13
CA VAL A 314 12.99 -22.92 2.81
C VAL A 314 13.72 -21.77 2.12
N ASP A 315 13.57 -21.64 0.81
CA ASP A 315 14.09 -20.48 0.06
C ASP A 315 13.27 -19.23 0.36
N HIS A 316 13.93 -18.07 0.40
CA HIS A 316 13.27 -16.77 0.54
C HIS A 316 13.19 -16.04 -0.80
N ASN A 317 12.20 -15.16 -0.93
CA ASN A 317 12.04 -14.24 -2.05
C ASN A 317 12.33 -12.78 -1.65
N ALA A 318 13.19 -12.59 -0.68
CA ALA A 318 13.62 -11.29 -0.17
C ALA A 318 12.48 -10.40 0.37
N SER A 319 11.36 -10.99 0.77
CA SER A 319 10.28 -10.24 1.42
C SER A 319 10.76 -9.60 2.74
N SER A 320 10.06 -8.58 3.16
CA SER A 320 10.31 -7.94 4.47
C SER A 320 10.10 -8.92 5.63
N THR A 321 10.61 -8.60 6.80
CA THR A 321 10.43 -9.44 8.01
C THR A 321 8.95 -9.61 8.39
N SER A 322 8.09 -8.65 8.05
CA SER A 322 6.66 -8.75 8.27
C SER A 322 5.94 -9.65 7.26
N GLU A 323 6.60 -9.96 6.13
CA GLU A 323 6.03 -10.73 5.02
C GLU A 323 4.68 -10.16 4.54
N TYR A 324 4.61 -8.82 4.52
CA TYR A 324 3.47 -8.04 4.07
C TYR A 324 3.78 -7.47 2.68
N PRO A 325 2.83 -7.53 1.73
CA PRO A 325 3.04 -6.99 0.40
C PRO A 325 3.15 -5.46 0.44
N SER A 326 3.99 -4.91 -0.41
CA SER A 326 4.24 -3.47 -0.54
C SER A 326 3.74 -2.88 -1.86
N SER A 327 3.50 -3.73 -2.85
CA SER A 327 3.11 -3.33 -4.20
C SER A 327 2.13 -4.36 -4.79
N ILE A 328 0.91 -4.37 -4.27
CA ILE A 328 -0.14 -5.31 -4.73
C ILE A 328 -0.54 -4.95 -6.16
N ASP A 329 -0.57 -5.95 -7.02
CA ASP A 329 -1.09 -5.83 -8.38
C ASP A 329 -2.10 -6.95 -8.66
N MET A 330 -3.37 -6.60 -8.81
CA MET A 330 -4.41 -7.55 -9.19
C MET A 330 -4.68 -7.45 -10.68
N SER A 331 -4.68 -8.58 -11.37
CA SER A 331 -4.94 -8.64 -12.79
C SER A 331 -6.29 -8.02 -13.17
N PRO A 332 -6.39 -7.32 -14.33
CA PRO A 332 -7.67 -6.80 -14.82
C PRO A 332 -8.59 -7.94 -15.25
N GLY A 333 -9.89 -7.66 -15.23
CA GLY A 333 -10.91 -8.55 -15.81
C GLY A 333 -11.32 -8.13 -17.20
N LYS A 334 -12.62 -8.34 -17.50
CA LYS A 334 -13.19 -8.09 -18.83
C LYS A 334 -14.42 -7.17 -18.83
N ILE A 335 -14.86 -6.70 -17.66
CA ILE A 335 -16.03 -5.81 -17.57
C ILE A 335 -15.58 -4.40 -17.90
N ALA A 336 -16.07 -3.87 -19.03
CA ALA A 336 -15.79 -2.49 -19.40
C ALA A 336 -16.49 -1.51 -18.43
N GLU A 337 -15.93 -0.32 -18.23
CA GLU A 337 -16.45 0.67 -17.26
C GLU A 337 -17.94 1.01 -17.51
N HIS A 338 -18.34 1.13 -18.78
CA HIS A 338 -19.73 1.42 -19.17
C HIS A 338 -20.69 0.22 -18.98
N GLU A 339 -20.17 -0.98 -18.79
CA GLU A 339 -20.97 -2.20 -18.58
C GLU A 339 -21.20 -2.53 -17.11
N ILE A 340 -20.52 -1.84 -16.18
CA ILE A 340 -20.59 -2.14 -14.74
C ILE A 340 -22.04 -2.13 -14.24
N LEU A 341 -22.78 -1.05 -14.50
CA LEU A 341 -24.15 -0.89 -14.00
C LEU A 341 -25.12 -1.88 -14.66
N SER A 342 -24.97 -2.15 -15.94
CA SER A 342 -25.78 -3.17 -16.65
C SER A 342 -25.46 -4.59 -16.17
N THR A 343 -24.22 -4.88 -15.80
CA THR A 343 -23.81 -6.16 -15.22
C THR A 343 -24.42 -6.38 -13.84
N ILE A 344 -24.52 -5.34 -13.01
CA ILE A 344 -25.24 -5.40 -11.73
C ILE A 344 -26.74 -5.56 -11.97
N ASN A 345 -27.28 -4.84 -12.96
CA ASN A 345 -28.69 -4.70 -13.32
C ASN A 345 -29.57 -4.23 -12.15
N ASN A 346 -29.74 -5.06 -11.11
CA ASN A 346 -30.41 -4.72 -9.86
C ASN A 346 -29.52 -5.15 -8.68
N GLY A 347 -29.12 -4.19 -7.83
CA GLY A 347 -28.19 -4.46 -6.74
C GLY A 347 -27.66 -3.20 -6.09
N ILE A 348 -26.42 -3.23 -5.66
CA ILE A 348 -25.80 -2.14 -4.88
C ILE A 348 -24.43 -1.77 -5.46
N TYR A 349 -24.23 -0.49 -5.63
CA TYR A 349 -22.93 0.10 -5.94
C TYR A 349 -22.26 0.55 -4.63
N ILE A 350 -21.03 0.11 -4.36
CA ILE A 350 -20.27 0.38 -3.14
C ILE A 350 -18.97 1.06 -3.50
N SER A 351 -18.84 2.36 -3.17
CA SER A 351 -17.60 3.09 -3.44
C SER A 351 -16.51 2.78 -2.41
N ASN A 352 -16.88 2.64 -1.15
CA ASN A 352 -15.93 2.44 -0.06
C ASN A 352 -16.51 1.49 1.00
N LEU A 353 -15.60 0.73 1.58
CA LEU A 353 -15.82 -0.01 2.82
C LEU A 353 -15.03 0.64 3.97
N TRP A 354 -15.40 0.36 5.19
CA TRP A 354 -14.73 0.93 6.36
C TRP A 354 -14.86 0.03 7.58
N TYR A 355 -13.91 0.18 8.50
CA TYR A 355 -13.91 -0.50 9.79
C TYR A 355 -13.94 -2.03 9.66
N LEU A 356 -13.12 -2.55 8.75
CA LEU A 356 -13.05 -3.98 8.51
C LEU A 356 -12.32 -4.68 9.65
N ASN A 357 -12.78 -5.89 9.97
CA ASN A 357 -12.12 -6.80 10.88
C ASN A 357 -12.47 -8.25 10.53
N PHE A 358 -11.67 -9.21 11.00
CA PHE A 358 -12.04 -10.61 10.86
C PHE A 358 -13.14 -10.98 11.86
N SER A 359 -14.27 -11.49 11.37
CA SER A 359 -15.29 -12.17 12.17
C SER A 359 -14.91 -13.64 12.40
N ASP A 360 -14.23 -14.28 11.42
CA ASP A 360 -13.60 -15.59 11.52
C ASP A 360 -12.36 -15.64 10.62
N ARG A 361 -11.20 -15.39 11.22
CA ARG A 361 -9.93 -15.33 10.50
C ARG A 361 -9.57 -16.64 9.81
N ASN A 362 -9.84 -17.77 10.45
CA ASN A 362 -9.48 -19.08 9.92
C ASN A 362 -10.29 -19.45 8.68
N ASN A 363 -11.48 -18.94 8.54
CA ASN A 363 -12.31 -19.12 7.35
C ASN A 363 -12.25 -17.91 6.38
N GLY A 364 -11.28 -17.02 6.57
CA GLY A 364 -11.14 -15.81 5.74
C GLY A 364 -12.39 -14.93 5.77
N ARG A 365 -13.16 -14.99 6.87
CA ARG A 365 -14.42 -14.25 7.02
C ARG A 365 -14.18 -12.91 7.68
N MET A 366 -14.70 -11.87 7.06
CA MET A 366 -14.53 -10.50 7.51
C MET A 366 -15.86 -9.76 7.55
N THR A 367 -15.92 -8.77 8.41
CA THR A 367 -17.05 -7.87 8.56
C THR A 367 -16.59 -6.43 8.43
N GLY A 368 -17.46 -5.55 7.97
CA GLY A 368 -17.21 -4.12 7.84
C GLY A 368 -18.48 -3.37 7.53
N LEU A 369 -18.35 -2.07 7.25
CA LEU A 369 -19.47 -1.16 6.96
C LEU A 369 -19.31 -0.57 5.56
N THR A 370 -20.44 -0.36 4.86
CA THR A 370 -20.48 0.50 3.68
C THR A 370 -20.28 1.95 4.09
N ARG A 371 -19.64 2.75 3.24
CA ARG A 371 -19.35 4.16 3.56
C ARG A 371 -19.34 5.02 2.30
N PHE A 372 -19.63 6.32 2.48
CA PHE A 372 -19.66 7.32 1.43
C PHE A 372 -20.69 7.03 0.33
N GLY A 373 -20.29 7.08 -0.94
CA GLY A 373 -21.15 6.92 -2.12
C GLY A 373 -21.60 5.49 -2.36
N CYS A 374 -22.55 5.00 -1.59
CA CYS A 374 -23.17 3.69 -1.82
C CYS A 374 -24.62 3.88 -2.29
N PHE A 375 -25.00 3.18 -3.36
CA PHE A 375 -26.22 3.43 -4.10
C PHE A 375 -26.96 2.15 -4.46
N VAL A 376 -28.31 2.24 -4.51
CA VAL A 376 -29.13 1.25 -5.20
C VAL A 376 -28.92 1.37 -6.70
N VAL A 377 -28.79 0.23 -7.35
CA VAL A 377 -28.83 0.08 -8.82
C VAL A 377 -30.13 -0.61 -9.20
N GLU A 378 -30.91 0.02 -10.06
CA GLU A 378 -32.16 -0.55 -10.62
C GLU A 378 -32.11 -0.40 -12.15
N ALA A 379 -32.39 -1.49 -12.85
CA ALA A 379 -32.35 -1.56 -14.32
C ALA A 379 -31.06 -0.96 -14.95
N GLY A 380 -29.92 -1.15 -14.27
CA GLY A 380 -28.62 -0.66 -14.72
C GLY A 380 -28.36 0.83 -14.51
N GLU A 381 -29.09 1.49 -13.61
CA GLU A 381 -28.90 2.90 -13.28
C GLU A 381 -28.74 3.12 -11.77
N LEU A 382 -27.95 4.11 -11.37
CA LEU A 382 -27.85 4.56 -9.96
C LEU A 382 -29.10 5.35 -9.60
N VAL A 383 -29.90 4.86 -8.64
CA VAL A 383 -31.23 5.42 -8.33
C VAL A 383 -31.20 6.32 -7.11
N ALA A 384 -30.72 5.82 -5.99
CA ALA A 384 -30.78 6.48 -4.70
C ALA A 384 -29.63 6.06 -3.78
N PRO A 385 -29.21 6.88 -2.80
CA PRO A 385 -28.27 6.46 -1.78
C PRO A 385 -28.91 5.42 -0.84
N ILE A 386 -28.08 4.56 -0.25
CA ILE A 386 -28.51 3.58 0.75
C ILE A 386 -28.08 4.01 2.17
N ASN A 387 -28.79 3.47 3.17
CA ASN A 387 -28.33 3.52 4.57
C ASN A 387 -26.98 2.80 4.72
N THR A 388 -26.20 3.16 5.74
CA THR A 388 -25.01 2.40 6.10
C THR A 388 -25.39 0.97 6.44
N MET A 389 -24.76 0.02 5.79
CA MET A 389 -24.99 -1.42 5.97
C MET A 389 -23.74 -2.09 6.49
N ARG A 390 -23.93 -3.08 7.35
CA ARG A 390 -22.90 -4.00 7.76
C ARG A 390 -22.89 -5.20 6.82
N PHE A 391 -21.72 -5.62 6.39
CA PHE A 391 -21.53 -6.90 5.71
C PHE A 391 -20.75 -7.88 6.60
N ASP A 392 -20.93 -9.17 6.35
CA ASP A 392 -20.13 -10.25 6.95
C ASP A 392 -20.07 -11.42 5.96
N ASP A 393 -18.92 -11.55 5.30
CA ASP A 393 -18.72 -12.59 4.27
C ASP A 393 -17.27 -13.07 4.23
N SER A 394 -17.02 -14.19 3.57
CA SER A 394 -15.67 -14.73 3.42
C SER A 394 -15.05 -14.33 2.10
N VAL A 395 -13.73 -14.19 2.08
CA VAL A 395 -12.97 -13.95 0.85
C VAL A 395 -13.22 -15.04 -0.20
N TYR A 396 -13.44 -16.29 0.24
CA TYR A 396 -13.73 -17.42 -0.65
C TYR A 396 -15.11 -17.34 -1.30
N SER A 397 -16.07 -16.72 -0.62
CA SER A 397 -17.38 -16.36 -1.19
C SER A 397 -17.25 -15.18 -2.14
N MET A 398 -16.70 -14.06 -1.65
CA MET A 398 -16.66 -12.79 -2.39
C MET A 398 -15.79 -12.86 -3.65
N LEU A 399 -14.55 -13.33 -3.53
CA LEU A 399 -13.62 -13.42 -4.66
C LEU A 399 -13.51 -14.83 -5.25
N GLY A 400 -14.32 -15.77 -4.77
CA GLY A 400 -14.43 -17.14 -5.27
C GLY A 400 -15.76 -17.40 -5.94
N ASP A 401 -16.63 -18.14 -5.26
CA ASP A 401 -17.87 -18.70 -5.84
C ASP A 401 -18.86 -17.64 -6.36
N ASN A 402 -18.87 -16.46 -5.74
CA ASN A 402 -19.81 -15.39 -6.05
C ASN A 402 -19.22 -14.27 -6.93
N LEU A 403 -17.96 -14.34 -7.32
CA LEU A 403 -17.37 -13.35 -8.22
C LEU A 403 -17.95 -13.50 -9.64
N ILE A 404 -18.68 -12.49 -10.11
CA ILE A 404 -19.17 -12.42 -11.50
C ILE A 404 -18.02 -12.02 -12.42
N GLY A 405 -17.21 -11.03 -12.03
CA GLY A 405 -16.07 -10.59 -12.80
C GLY A 405 -15.38 -9.35 -12.23
N LEU A 406 -14.24 -9.03 -12.83
CA LEU A 406 -13.43 -7.86 -12.54
C LEU A 406 -13.49 -6.88 -13.70
N THR A 407 -13.27 -5.58 -13.43
CA THR A 407 -13.23 -4.56 -14.48
C THR A 407 -11.91 -4.60 -15.27
N GLU A 408 -11.97 -4.12 -16.53
CA GLU A 408 -10.78 -3.95 -17.37
C GLU A 408 -9.86 -2.85 -16.85
N LYS A 409 -10.45 -1.72 -16.46
CA LYS A 409 -9.71 -0.59 -15.90
C LYS A 409 -9.27 -0.89 -14.47
N ARG A 410 -8.04 -0.53 -14.18
CA ARG A 410 -7.46 -0.61 -12.82
C ARG A 410 -7.07 0.77 -12.33
N GLU A 411 -7.17 0.99 -11.06
CA GLU A 411 -6.72 2.22 -10.40
C GLU A 411 -5.47 1.96 -9.58
N LEU A 412 -4.55 2.92 -9.60
CA LEU A 412 -3.42 2.95 -8.68
C LEU A 412 -3.85 3.65 -7.39
N LEU A 413 -3.84 2.92 -6.32
CA LEU A 413 -4.10 3.42 -4.97
C LEU A 413 -2.77 3.48 -4.23
N ILE A 414 -2.37 4.67 -3.82
CA ILE A 414 -1.19 4.89 -2.97
C ILE A 414 -1.71 5.11 -1.56
N ASP A 415 -1.04 4.51 -0.56
CA ASP A 415 -1.37 4.78 0.82
C ASP A 415 -1.35 6.30 1.08
N SER A 416 -2.52 6.85 1.37
CA SER A 416 -2.72 8.28 1.59
C SER A 416 -2.33 8.73 3.00
N GLY A 417 -1.91 7.80 3.85
CA GLY A 417 -1.39 8.09 5.19
C GLY A 417 -0.19 9.02 5.10
N SER A 418 -0.28 10.15 5.77
CA SER A 418 0.81 11.14 5.86
C SER A 418 1.21 11.40 7.31
N TYR A 419 0.80 10.52 8.22
CA TYR A 419 1.16 10.60 9.62
C TYR A 419 2.60 10.10 9.79
N GLU A 420 3.47 10.95 10.31
CA GLU A 420 4.92 10.76 10.40
C GLU A 420 5.65 10.88 9.05
N GLU A 421 5.33 10.09 8.05
CA GLU A 421 5.95 10.10 6.72
C GLU A 421 5.00 9.54 5.65
N ARG A 422 5.26 9.82 4.37
CA ARG A 422 4.56 9.20 3.25
C ARG A 422 5.09 7.79 3.00
N SER A 423 4.20 6.90 2.59
CA SER A 423 4.51 5.52 2.25
C SER A 423 4.68 5.32 0.74
N THR A 424 5.46 4.33 0.34
CA THR A 424 5.51 3.78 -1.04
C THR A 424 4.60 2.56 -1.20
N SER A 425 3.82 2.20 -0.18
CA SER A 425 2.86 1.11 -0.28
C SER A 425 1.76 1.48 -1.28
N SER A 426 1.47 0.58 -2.18
CA SER A 426 0.52 0.83 -3.27
C SER A 426 -0.21 -0.44 -3.69
N ALA A 427 -1.39 -0.24 -4.27
CA ALA A 427 -2.17 -1.31 -4.88
C ALA A 427 -2.69 -0.85 -6.25
N ARG A 428 -2.59 -1.70 -7.27
CA ARG A 428 -3.19 -1.49 -8.57
C ARG A 428 -4.32 -2.47 -8.76
N LEU A 429 -5.57 -2.00 -8.69
CA LEU A 429 -6.75 -2.85 -8.55
C LEU A 429 -7.83 -2.54 -9.56
N PRO A 430 -8.52 -3.58 -10.10
CA PRO A 430 -9.80 -3.45 -10.78
C PRO A 430 -10.92 -3.22 -9.76
N GLY A 431 -12.11 -2.90 -10.25
CA GLY A 431 -13.34 -3.09 -9.49
C GLY A 431 -13.84 -4.52 -9.60
N ALA A 432 -14.74 -4.95 -8.71
CA ALA A 432 -15.27 -6.30 -8.65
C ALA A 432 -16.81 -6.32 -8.63
N VAL A 433 -17.44 -7.12 -9.50
CA VAL A 433 -18.87 -7.42 -9.44
C VAL A 433 -19.05 -8.77 -8.77
N ILE A 434 -19.81 -8.78 -7.68
CA ILE A 434 -19.98 -9.93 -6.79
C ILE A 434 -21.45 -10.20 -6.59
N ASN A 435 -21.88 -11.45 -6.77
CA ASN A 435 -23.24 -11.89 -6.47
C ASN A 435 -23.38 -12.34 -5.00
N ASN A 436 -24.59 -12.39 -4.49
CA ASN A 436 -24.89 -12.89 -3.14
C ASN A 436 -24.01 -12.30 -2.01
N PHE A 437 -23.59 -11.05 -2.15
CA PHE A 437 -22.84 -10.34 -1.11
C PHE A 437 -23.72 -10.13 0.13
N LYS A 438 -23.24 -10.54 1.30
CA LYS A 438 -24.08 -10.66 2.51
C LYS A 438 -24.12 -9.38 3.32
N MET A 439 -25.23 -8.67 3.24
CA MET A 439 -25.55 -7.56 4.14
C MET A 439 -26.26 -8.09 5.39
N THR A 440 -25.74 -7.76 6.57
CA THR A 440 -26.19 -8.36 7.85
C THR A 440 -26.93 -7.40 8.76
N LEU A 441 -26.72 -6.10 8.63
CA LEU A 441 -27.43 -5.03 9.35
C LEU A 441 -27.55 -3.83 8.45
#